data_3e1b8922f6da9aa7028588df2ae4ce67
#
_entry.id   3e1b8922f6da9aa7028588df2ae4ce67
#
_cell.length_a   1.000
_cell.length_b   1.000
_cell.length_c   1.000
_cell.angle_alpha   90.00
_cell.angle_beta   90.00
_cell.angle_gamma   90.00
#
_symmetry.space_group_name_H-M   'P 1'
#
loop_
_entity.id
_entity.type
_entity.pdbx_description
1 polymer ?
#
loop_
_entity_poly.entity_id
_entity_poly.type
_entity_poly.pdbx_seq_one_letter_code
_entity_poly.pdbx_strand_id
1 'polypeptide(L)'
;TLLKCMMGLLHPQEGEISWAGRPVATDSSYRASVAAVMQDDQILSGSISDNIACFDHDVDHDWVVQCARLACIHDDIENLPMRYNTLVGDMGSSLSGGQVQRIMLARALYRRPVLLFMDEATSHLDIANERSVCENIAALRITRIFVAHRPETIRTADRVIELGS
;
A
#
# COMPACT_ATOMS: atom_id res chain seq x y z
N THR A 1 -9.40 11.32 7.44
CA THR A 1 -8.65 12.14 8.43
C THR A 1 -8.01 11.28 9.52
N LEU A 2 -8.73 10.36 10.18
CA LEU A 2 -8.20 9.53 11.27
C LEU A 2 -6.95 8.72 10.86
N LEU A 3 -6.96 8.06 9.70
CA LEU A 3 -5.78 7.35 9.20
C LEU A 3 -4.55 8.26 9.12
N LYS A 4 -4.71 9.48 8.59
CA LYS A 4 -3.60 10.45 8.49
C LYS A 4 -3.04 10.84 9.87
N CYS A 5 -3.89 10.94 10.88
CA CYS A 5 -3.45 11.15 12.27
C CYS A 5 -2.70 9.91 12.80
N MET A 6 -3.23 8.72 12.58
CA MET A 6 -2.58 7.46 12.98
C MET A 6 -1.23 7.25 12.31
N MET A 7 -1.06 7.70 11.07
CA MET A 7 0.22 7.68 10.34
C MET A 7 1.22 8.75 10.83
N GLY A 8 0.80 9.65 11.72
CA GLY A 8 1.62 10.78 12.17
C GLY A 8 1.78 11.90 11.14
N LEU A 9 0.92 11.94 10.12
CA LEU A 9 0.90 12.99 9.07
C LEU A 9 0.10 14.21 9.52
N LEU A 10 -0.86 14.03 10.41
CA LEU A 10 -1.68 15.10 11.00
C LEU A 10 -1.66 14.96 12.53
N HIS A 11 -1.76 16.08 13.22
CA HIS A 11 -1.94 16.09 14.66
C HIS A 11 -3.44 16.03 14.99
N PRO A 12 -3.87 15.21 15.95
CA PRO A 12 -5.24 15.26 16.44
C PRO A 12 -5.50 16.62 17.12
N GLN A 13 -6.72 17.15 17.02
CA GLN A 13 -7.11 18.38 17.69
C GLN A 13 -7.21 18.19 19.21
N GLU A 14 -7.65 17.00 19.63
CA GLU A 14 -7.74 16.59 21.02
C GLU A 14 -7.28 15.15 21.16
N GLY A 15 -6.73 14.80 22.31
CA GLY A 15 -6.23 13.48 22.62
C GLY A 15 -4.82 13.22 22.04
N GLU A 16 -4.39 11.97 22.11
CA GLU A 16 -3.07 11.53 21.68
C GLU A 16 -3.16 10.18 21.00
N ILE A 17 -2.33 9.97 19.97
CA ILE A 17 -2.14 8.66 19.33
C ILE A 17 -0.75 8.17 19.70
N SER A 18 -0.67 6.97 20.29
CA SER A 18 0.58 6.34 20.68
C SER A 18 0.74 4.95 20.07
N TRP A 19 1.98 4.60 19.78
CA TRP A 19 2.40 3.26 19.37
C TRP A 19 3.47 2.74 20.33
N ALA A 20 3.23 1.58 20.94
CA ALA A 20 4.13 1.02 21.95
C ALA A 20 4.48 2.01 23.09
N GLY A 21 3.51 2.85 23.50
CA GLY A 21 3.67 3.84 24.56
C GLY A 21 4.43 5.11 24.16
N ARG A 22 4.69 5.33 22.85
CA ARG A 22 5.34 6.56 22.34
C ARG A 22 4.40 7.31 21.42
N PRO A 23 4.35 8.65 21.49
CA PRO A 23 3.53 9.45 20.60
C PRO A 23 3.96 9.28 19.15
N VAL A 24 3.03 8.90 18.26
CA VAL A 24 3.34 8.68 16.83
C VAL A 24 3.80 9.95 16.10
N ALA A 25 3.34 11.12 16.55
CA ALA A 25 3.66 12.39 15.92
C ALA A 25 5.16 12.74 15.97
N THR A 26 5.89 12.28 16.98
CA THR A 26 7.30 12.62 17.23
C THR A 26 8.25 11.44 17.00
N ASP A 27 7.73 10.22 16.85
CA ASP A 27 8.56 9.03 16.72
C ASP A 27 8.96 8.78 15.25
N SER A 28 10.21 9.06 14.91
CA SER A 28 10.77 8.80 13.58
C SER A 28 10.89 7.30 13.30
N SER A 29 11.10 6.46 14.32
CA SER A 29 11.18 5.01 14.17
C SER A 29 9.83 4.42 13.79
N TYR A 30 8.74 4.97 14.34
CA TYR A 30 7.39 4.62 13.94
C TYR A 30 7.17 4.90 12.45
N ARG A 31 7.49 6.12 11.99
CA ARG A 31 7.32 6.50 10.57
C ARG A 31 8.14 5.64 9.60
N ALA A 32 9.31 5.17 10.04
CA ALA A 32 10.11 4.24 9.25
C ALA A 32 9.52 2.82 9.18
N SER A 33 8.70 2.44 10.17
CA SER A 33 8.09 1.10 10.29
C SER A 33 6.70 1.00 9.68
N VAL A 34 6.11 2.11 9.21
CA VAL A 34 4.77 2.12 8.62
C VAL A 34 4.82 2.36 7.13
N ALA A 35 3.86 1.80 6.41
CA ALA A 35 3.59 2.15 5.02
C ALA A 35 2.08 2.36 4.83
N ALA A 36 1.73 3.04 3.75
CA ALA A 36 0.35 3.31 3.43
C ALA A 36 0.09 3.18 1.93
N VAL A 37 -1.16 2.84 1.60
CA VAL A 37 -1.75 3.00 0.27
C VAL A 37 -2.99 3.85 0.45
N MET A 38 -2.94 5.07 -0.08
CA MET A 38 -4.01 6.05 0.05
C MET A 38 -4.81 6.15 -1.25
N GLN A 39 -6.05 6.61 -1.14
CA GLN A 39 -6.94 6.77 -2.29
C GLN A 39 -6.37 7.68 -3.37
N ASP A 40 -5.63 8.72 -2.97
CA ASP A 40 -5.08 9.74 -3.85
C ASP A 40 -3.63 9.45 -4.30
N ASP A 41 -3.10 8.25 -3.99
CA ASP A 41 -1.73 7.89 -4.35
C ASP A 41 -1.58 7.81 -5.88
N GLN A 42 -0.45 8.33 -6.37
CA GLN A 42 -0.15 8.39 -7.79
C GLN A 42 1.15 7.70 -8.13
N ILE A 43 1.21 7.20 -9.35
CA ILE A 43 2.45 6.74 -9.96
C ILE A 43 3.32 7.95 -10.28
N LEU A 44 4.59 7.85 -9.94
CA LEU A 44 5.59 8.86 -10.29
C LEU A 44 6.21 8.53 -11.64
N SER A 45 6.66 9.55 -12.36
CA SER A 45 7.38 9.36 -13.63
C SER A 45 8.68 8.59 -13.41
N GLY A 46 8.81 7.46 -14.10
CA GLY A 46 9.93 6.53 -13.96
C GLY A 46 9.53 5.11 -14.40
N SER A 47 10.36 4.13 -14.18
CA SER A 47 10.03 2.74 -14.45
C SER A 47 9.07 2.16 -13.40
N ILE A 48 8.42 1.05 -13.72
CA ILE A 48 7.62 0.30 -12.74
C ILE A 48 8.52 -0.18 -11.60
N SER A 49 9.74 -0.62 -11.90
CA SER A 49 10.73 -1.01 -10.87
C SER A 49 11.04 0.14 -9.92
N ASP A 50 11.33 1.34 -10.44
CA ASP A 50 11.60 2.53 -9.62
C ASP A 50 10.42 2.86 -8.73
N ASN A 51 9.21 2.78 -9.28
CA ASN A 51 7.99 3.04 -8.54
C ASN A 51 7.78 2.05 -7.39
N ILE A 52 8.01 0.76 -7.60
CA ILE A 52 7.90 -0.25 -6.53
C ILE A 52 9.00 -0.06 -5.50
N ALA A 53 10.25 0.17 -5.94
CA ALA A 53 11.40 0.36 -5.07
C ALA A 53 11.45 1.72 -4.35
N CYS A 54 10.42 2.56 -4.46
CA CYS A 54 10.40 3.92 -3.88
C CYS A 54 11.60 4.78 -4.35
N PHE A 55 12.10 4.57 -5.57
CA PHE A 55 13.28 5.24 -6.11
C PHE A 55 14.53 5.06 -5.23
N ASP A 56 14.67 3.89 -4.61
CA ASP A 56 15.85 3.53 -3.85
C ASP A 56 17.10 3.51 -4.77
N HIS A 57 18.25 3.92 -4.23
CA HIS A 57 19.52 3.88 -4.96
C HIS A 57 20.07 2.47 -5.10
N ASP A 58 19.78 1.59 -4.15
CA ASP A 58 20.24 0.19 -4.13
C ASP A 58 19.01 -0.73 -4.23
N VAL A 59 18.50 -0.86 -5.45
CA VAL A 59 17.25 -1.60 -5.72
C VAL A 59 17.46 -3.09 -5.56
N ASP A 60 16.77 -3.71 -4.61
CA ASP A 60 16.63 -5.16 -4.50
C ASP A 60 15.60 -5.66 -5.53
N HIS A 61 16.08 -6.01 -6.72
CA HIS A 61 15.23 -6.45 -7.84
C HIS A 61 14.45 -7.72 -7.52
N ASP A 62 15.02 -8.65 -6.76
CA ASP A 62 14.33 -9.88 -6.36
C ASP A 62 13.17 -9.55 -5.42
N TRP A 63 13.38 -8.60 -4.52
CA TRP A 63 12.33 -8.13 -3.62
C TRP A 63 11.26 -7.31 -4.35
N VAL A 64 11.62 -6.51 -5.35
CA VAL A 64 10.65 -5.84 -6.26
C VAL A 64 9.70 -6.86 -6.88
N VAL A 65 10.25 -7.95 -7.45
CA VAL A 65 9.46 -9.03 -8.05
C VAL A 65 8.57 -9.72 -7.02
N GLN A 66 9.08 -9.98 -5.82
CA GLN A 66 8.27 -10.57 -4.74
C GLN A 66 7.12 -9.65 -4.31
N CYS A 67 7.36 -8.36 -4.16
CA CYS A 67 6.32 -7.38 -3.83
C CYS A 67 5.26 -7.31 -4.94
N ALA A 68 5.66 -7.36 -6.21
CA ALA A 68 4.74 -7.40 -7.34
C ALA A 68 3.86 -8.68 -7.33
N ARG A 69 4.43 -9.83 -6.96
CA ARG A 69 3.67 -11.08 -6.81
C ARG A 69 2.68 -11.00 -5.66
N LEU A 70 3.10 -10.49 -4.51
CA LEU A 70 2.23 -10.30 -3.35
C LEU A 70 1.04 -9.36 -3.66
N ALA A 71 1.29 -8.32 -4.46
CA ALA A 71 0.27 -7.40 -4.93
C ALA A 71 -0.50 -7.90 -6.17
N CYS A 72 -0.26 -9.13 -6.65
CA CYS A 72 -0.91 -9.72 -7.83
C CYS A 72 -0.78 -8.88 -9.10
N ILE A 73 0.37 -8.20 -9.31
CA ILE A 73 0.64 -7.37 -10.50
C ILE A 73 1.79 -7.93 -11.37
N HIS A 74 2.51 -8.94 -10.89
CA HIS A 74 3.67 -9.50 -11.58
C HIS A 74 3.37 -9.92 -13.02
N ASP A 75 2.31 -10.69 -13.22
CA ASP A 75 1.95 -11.23 -14.55
C ASP A 75 1.53 -10.12 -15.51
N ASP A 76 0.83 -9.10 -15.02
CA ASP A 76 0.53 -7.90 -15.83
C ASP A 76 1.81 -7.21 -16.29
N ILE A 77 2.79 -7.05 -15.38
CA ILE A 77 4.08 -6.42 -15.69
C ILE A 77 4.88 -7.25 -16.70
N GLU A 78 4.94 -8.57 -16.53
CA GLU A 78 5.66 -9.46 -17.44
C GLU A 78 5.08 -9.46 -18.86
N ASN A 79 3.79 -9.15 -19.01
CA ASN A 79 3.13 -9.01 -20.31
C ASN A 79 3.41 -7.67 -21.01
N LEU A 80 4.04 -6.69 -20.34
CA LEU A 80 4.44 -5.44 -20.95
C LEU A 80 5.74 -5.62 -21.78
N PRO A 81 5.93 -4.89 -22.90
CA PRO A 81 7.10 -5.03 -23.76
C PRO A 81 8.44 -4.83 -23.03
N MET A 82 8.50 -3.90 -22.08
CA MET A 82 9.69 -3.58 -21.29
C MET A 82 9.61 -4.13 -19.86
N ARG A 83 8.58 -4.90 -19.53
CA ARG A 83 8.36 -5.50 -18.21
C ARG A 83 8.54 -4.45 -17.10
N TYR A 84 9.37 -4.75 -16.09
CA TYR A 84 9.66 -3.85 -14.97
C TYR A 84 10.34 -2.52 -15.37
N ASN A 85 10.99 -2.47 -16.55
CA ASN A 85 11.59 -1.25 -17.09
C ASN A 85 10.60 -0.39 -17.89
N THR A 86 9.32 -0.78 -17.95
CA THR A 86 8.28 0.00 -18.61
C THR A 86 8.16 1.35 -17.90
N LEU A 87 8.31 2.43 -18.66
CA LEU A 87 8.13 3.79 -18.16
C LEU A 87 6.64 4.07 -17.97
N VAL A 88 6.31 4.68 -16.83
CA VAL A 88 4.95 5.07 -16.42
C VAL A 88 4.94 6.51 -15.93
N GLY A 89 3.77 7.06 -15.69
CA GLY A 89 3.59 8.48 -15.34
C GLY A 89 3.22 9.32 -16.55
N ASP A 90 3.43 10.63 -16.50
CA ASP A 90 2.91 11.62 -17.47
C ASP A 90 3.30 11.35 -18.93
N MET A 91 4.42 10.71 -19.18
CA MET A 91 4.93 10.41 -20.53
C MET A 91 5.09 8.90 -20.80
N GLY A 92 4.58 8.05 -19.93
CA GLY A 92 4.73 6.61 -20.01
C GLY A 92 3.48 5.87 -20.49
N SER A 93 3.52 4.55 -20.38
CA SER A 93 2.39 3.67 -20.67
C SER A 93 1.21 3.96 -19.74
N SER A 94 -0.01 3.99 -20.30
CA SER A 94 -1.21 4.09 -19.49
C SER A 94 -1.49 2.76 -18.78
N LEU A 95 -1.62 2.82 -17.47
CA LEU A 95 -2.03 1.69 -16.64
C LEU A 95 -3.51 1.83 -16.26
N SER A 96 -4.21 0.72 -16.10
CA SER A 96 -5.56 0.75 -15.53
C SER A 96 -5.52 1.15 -14.05
N GLY A 97 -6.63 1.67 -13.51
CA GLY A 97 -6.72 2.02 -12.09
C GLY A 97 -6.38 0.86 -11.15
N GLY A 98 -6.82 -0.35 -11.50
CA GLY A 98 -6.47 -1.54 -10.72
C GLY A 98 -4.99 -1.92 -10.80
N GLN A 99 -4.31 -1.70 -11.94
CA GLN A 99 -2.87 -1.89 -12.05
C GLN A 99 -2.11 -0.86 -11.23
N VAL A 100 -2.53 0.40 -11.28
CA VAL A 100 -1.97 1.47 -10.43
C VAL A 100 -2.07 1.11 -8.97
N GLN A 101 -3.26 0.73 -8.48
CA GLN A 101 -3.45 0.34 -7.08
C GLN A 101 -2.54 -0.82 -6.66
N ARG A 102 -2.41 -1.85 -7.49
CA ARG A 102 -1.54 -2.99 -7.19
C ARG A 102 -0.05 -2.59 -7.18
N ILE A 103 0.39 -1.68 -8.04
CA ILE A 103 1.76 -1.14 -7.99
C ILE A 103 1.98 -0.30 -6.72
N MET A 104 1.00 0.53 -6.31
CA MET A 104 1.09 1.26 -5.04
C MET A 104 1.18 0.33 -3.85
N LEU A 105 0.45 -0.77 -3.87
CA LEU A 105 0.54 -1.79 -2.83
C LEU A 105 1.91 -2.48 -2.82
N ALA A 106 2.45 -2.85 -3.99
CA ALA A 106 3.81 -3.40 -4.10
C ALA A 106 4.86 -2.42 -3.55
N ARG A 107 4.74 -1.12 -3.86
CA ARG A 107 5.57 -0.04 -3.30
C ARG A 107 5.49 0.00 -1.77
N ALA A 108 4.30 -0.07 -1.20
CA ALA A 108 4.11 -0.06 0.24
C ALA A 108 4.77 -1.29 0.90
N LEU A 109 4.65 -2.47 0.28
CA LEU A 109 5.25 -3.72 0.77
C LEU A 109 6.78 -3.74 0.64
N TYR A 110 7.34 -3.06 -0.37
CA TYR A 110 8.79 -2.99 -0.58
C TYR A 110 9.52 -2.44 0.65
N ARG A 111 8.91 -1.51 1.37
CA ARG A 111 9.45 -0.94 2.61
C ARG A 111 9.47 -1.90 3.81
N ARG A 112 8.95 -3.13 3.67
CA ARG A 112 8.87 -4.15 4.74
C ARG A 112 8.19 -3.60 6.01
N PRO A 113 6.99 -3.02 5.91
CA PRO A 113 6.35 -2.36 7.04
C PRO A 113 5.94 -3.34 8.13
N VAL A 114 5.94 -2.88 9.39
CA VAL A 114 5.32 -3.58 10.51
C VAL A 114 3.81 -3.30 10.57
N LEU A 115 3.41 -2.11 10.09
CA LEU A 115 2.03 -1.65 10.05
C LEU A 115 1.71 -1.08 8.66
N LEU A 116 0.69 -1.62 8.02
CA LEU A 116 0.20 -1.19 6.71
C LEU A 116 -1.17 -0.52 6.85
N PHE A 117 -1.24 0.73 6.41
CA PHE A 117 -2.50 1.46 6.27
C PHE A 117 -3.02 1.35 4.84
N MET A 118 -4.33 1.15 4.70
CA MET A 118 -4.99 1.04 3.41
C MET A 118 -6.29 1.86 3.43
N ASP A 119 -6.35 2.89 2.57
CA ASP A 119 -7.54 3.72 2.41
C ASP A 119 -8.15 3.43 1.04
N GLU A 120 -9.18 2.57 1.03
CA GLU A 120 -9.82 2.08 -0.21
C GLU A 120 -8.84 1.48 -1.24
N ALA A 121 -7.73 0.91 -0.77
CA ALA A 121 -6.63 0.44 -1.61
C ALA A 121 -7.00 -0.72 -2.57
N THR A 122 -8.21 -1.26 -2.49
CA THR A 122 -8.72 -2.34 -3.35
C THR A 122 -9.99 -1.95 -4.11
N SER A 123 -10.40 -0.68 -4.04
CA SER A 123 -11.68 -0.22 -4.60
C SER A 123 -11.79 -0.38 -6.14
N HIS A 124 -10.67 -0.33 -6.85
CA HIS A 124 -10.61 -0.50 -8.32
C HIS A 124 -10.25 -1.94 -8.75
N LEU A 125 -10.10 -2.86 -7.80
CA LEU A 125 -9.83 -4.26 -8.10
C LEU A 125 -11.14 -5.01 -8.38
N ASP A 126 -11.08 -5.98 -9.30
CA ASP A 126 -12.10 -7.00 -9.39
C ASP A 126 -12.05 -7.95 -8.18
N ILE A 127 -13.13 -8.67 -7.94
CA ILE A 127 -13.30 -9.51 -6.74
C ILE A 127 -12.20 -10.58 -6.62
N ALA A 128 -11.74 -11.14 -7.73
CA ALA A 128 -10.74 -12.20 -7.72
C ALA A 128 -9.36 -11.66 -7.30
N ASN A 129 -8.95 -10.53 -7.88
CA ASN A 129 -7.70 -9.86 -7.53
C ASN A 129 -7.74 -9.33 -6.08
N GLU A 130 -8.85 -8.73 -5.66
CA GLU A 130 -9.02 -8.25 -4.28
C GLU A 130 -8.82 -9.39 -3.27
N ARG A 131 -9.46 -10.54 -3.52
CA ARG A 131 -9.34 -11.72 -2.65
C ARG A 131 -7.89 -12.22 -2.58
N SER A 132 -7.23 -12.41 -3.74
CA SER A 132 -5.85 -12.89 -3.81
C SER A 132 -4.88 -11.94 -3.09
N VAL A 133 -5.04 -10.64 -3.29
CA VAL A 133 -4.26 -9.60 -2.59
C VAL A 133 -4.46 -9.70 -1.08
N CYS A 134 -5.70 -9.78 -0.62
CA CYS A 134 -6.01 -9.89 0.81
C CYS A 134 -5.41 -11.16 1.44
N GLU A 135 -5.49 -12.30 0.76
CA GLU A 135 -4.90 -13.57 1.20
C GLU A 135 -3.37 -13.48 1.28
N ASN A 136 -2.71 -12.93 0.25
CA ASN A 136 -1.27 -12.76 0.22
C ASN A 136 -0.77 -11.85 1.35
N ILE A 137 -1.44 -10.71 1.57
CA ILE A 137 -1.05 -9.77 2.65
C ILE A 137 -1.33 -10.40 4.02
N ALA A 138 -2.40 -11.18 4.19
CA ALA A 138 -2.71 -11.86 5.43
C ALA A 138 -1.60 -12.85 5.83
N ALA A 139 -0.98 -13.52 4.86
CA ALA A 139 0.12 -14.45 5.09
C ALA A 139 1.40 -13.77 5.61
N LEU A 140 1.58 -12.46 5.39
CA LEU A 140 2.76 -11.71 5.84
C LEU A 140 2.79 -11.43 7.34
N ARG A 141 1.70 -11.69 8.07
CA ARG A 141 1.58 -11.43 9.52
C ARG A 141 1.93 -10.00 9.94
N ILE A 142 1.70 -9.03 9.07
CA ILE A 142 1.82 -7.59 9.38
C ILE A 142 0.50 -7.05 9.94
N THR A 143 0.58 -6.07 10.84
CA THR A 143 -0.61 -5.38 11.31
C THR A 143 -1.19 -4.54 10.17
N ARG A 144 -2.52 -4.62 9.97
CA ARG A 144 -3.22 -3.90 8.91
C ARG A 144 -4.33 -3.06 9.49
N ILE A 145 -4.40 -1.82 9.05
CA ILE A 145 -5.51 -0.92 9.35
C ILE A 145 -6.06 -0.44 8.00
N PHE A 146 -7.32 -0.72 7.75
CA PHE A 146 -7.92 -0.33 6.49
C PHE A 146 -9.30 0.29 6.68
N VAL A 147 -9.63 1.22 5.79
CA VAL A 147 -10.97 1.73 5.59
C VAL A 147 -11.60 0.93 4.47
N ALA A 148 -12.75 0.35 4.72
CA ALA A 148 -13.48 -0.45 3.75
C ALA A 148 -14.98 -0.20 3.85
N HIS A 149 -15.61 -0.16 2.68
CA HIS A 149 -17.07 -0.09 2.55
C HIS A 149 -17.66 -1.39 2.00
N ARG A 150 -16.82 -2.30 1.48
CA ARG A 150 -17.25 -3.59 0.94
C ARG A 150 -17.38 -4.63 2.03
N PRO A 151 -18.53 -5.35 2.13
CA PRO A 151 -18.73 -6.37 3.17
C PRO A 151 -17.69 -7.48 3.13
N GLU A 152 -17.20 -7.86 1.95
CA GLU A 152 -16.16 -8.89 1.77
C GLU A 152 -14.86 -8.49 2.45
N THR A 153 -14.41 -7.26 2.26
CA THR A 153 -13.18 -6.74 2.87
C THR A 153 -13.34 -6.63 4.39
N ILE A 154 -14.49 -6.15 4.87
CA ILE A 154 -14.79 -6.03 6.30
C ILE A 154 -14.72 -7.40 6.99
N ARG A 155 -15.19 -8.46 6.34
CA ARG A 155 -15.14 -9.83 6.88
C ARG A 155 -13.72 -10.39 7.07
N THR A 156 -12.71 -9.80 6.43
CA THR A 156 -11.31 -10.20 6.58
C THR A 156 -10.62 -9.58 7.79
N ALA A 157 -11.29 -8.66 8.48
CA ALA A 157 -10.75 -7.99 9.66
C ALA A 157 -10.95 -8.83 10.92
N ASP A 158 -9.92 -8.90 11.76
CA ASP A 158 -10.02 -9.48 13.11
C ASP A 158 -10.86 -8.60 14.05
N ARG A 159 -10.90 -7.29 13.78
CA ARG A 159 -11.66 -6.29 14.54
C ARG A 159 -12.19 -5.19 13.64
N VAL A 160 -13.45 -4.84 13.82
CA VAL A 160 -14.11 -3.72 13.15
C VAL A 160 -14.40 -2.62 14.16
N ILE A 161 -14.13 -1.38 13.77
CA ILE A 161 -14.45 -0.18 14.54
C ILE A 161 -15.32 0.71 13.66
N GLU A 162 -16.56 0.93 14.08
CA GLU A 162 -17.46 1.87 13.42
C GLU A 162 -17.25 3.26 14.01
N LEU A 163 -16.97 4.22 13.15
CA LEU A 163 -16.87 5.62 13.53
C LEU A 163 -18.23 6.26 13.31
N GLY A 164 -18.80 6.83 14.37
CA GLY A 164 -20.02 7.62 14.25
C GLY A 164 -19.81 8.84 13.36
N SER A 165 -20.83 9.19 12.58
CA SER A 165 -20.92 10.42 11.78
C SER A 165 -21.08 11.66 12.65
#